data_99fff381abb0205de712436223a961d7
#
_entry.id   99fff381abb0205de712436223a961d7
#
_cell.length_a   1.000
_cell.length_b   1.000
_cell.length_c   1.000
_cell.angle_alpha   90.00
_cell.angle_beta   90.00
_cell.angle_gamma   90.00
#
_symmetry.space_group_name_H-M   'P 1'
#
loop_
_entity.id
_entity.type
_entity.pdbx_description
1 polymer ?
#
loop_
_entity_poly.entity_id
_entity_poly.type
_entity_poly.pdbx_seq_one_letter_code
_entity_poly.pdbx_strand_id
1 'polypeptide(L)'
;MEQLTNNSIIWAAGENSGDYLASRVLPAVAASRPNLKMEGIGGNRMIQDGLDPWFHASELSVRGYLEVIRHLPRILKIRREMMRRTVQLRPAAYIGVDAPDFNLSIEEKVRASGIPVVHMVAPAVWAWRPQRIHQIKRAVDHLLLIFP
;
A
#
# COMPACT_ATOMS: atom_id res chain seq x y z
N MET A 1 17.63 -25.65 -1.25
CA MET A 1 16.60 -24.68 -0.82
C MET A 1 16.74 -23.46 -1.70
N GLU A 2 15.89 -23.37 -2.71
CA GLU A 2 15.79 -22.16 -3.51
C GLU A 2 15.32 -21.04 -2.59
N GLN A 3 16.19 -20.08 -2.31
CA GLN A 3 15.78 -18.81 -1.77
C GLN A 3 14.80 -18.24 -2.80
N LEU A 4 13.51 -18.23 -2.47
CA LEU A 4 12.53 -17.44 -3.19
C LEU A 4 13.07 -16.01 -3.15
N THR A 5 13.69 -15.62 -4.22
CA THR A 5 14.25 -14.28 -4.37
C THR A 5 13.09 -13.31 -4.28
N ASN A 6 13.14 -12.43 -3.30
CA ASN A 6 12.18 -11.34 -3.08
C ASN A 6 12.29 -10.32 -4.25
N ASN A 7 11.80 -10.71 -5.42
CA ASN A 7 12.01 -9.96 -6.65
C ASN A 7 10.94 -8.88 -6.90
N SER A 8 10.19 -8.48 -5.87
CA SER A 8 9.15 -7.48 -6.02
C SER A 8 9.06 -6.54 -4.82
N ILE A 9 8.54 -5.35 -5.09
CA ILE A 9 8.03 -4.41 -4.10
C ILE A 9 6.54 -4.26 -4.36
N ILE A 10 5.74 -4.39 -3.31
CA ILE A 10 4.30 -4.26 -3.40
C ILE A 10 3.90 -2.84 -2.98
N TRP A 11 3.16 -2.18 -3.84
CA TRP A 11 2.61 -0.84 -3.63
C TRP A 11 1.11 -0.90 -3.42
N ALA A 12 0.59 -0.02 -2.57
CA ALA A 12 -0.84 0.11 -2.37
C ALA A 12 -1.24 1.59 -2.25
N ALA A 13 -1.60 2.18 -3.37
CA ALA A 13 -2.16 3.52 -3.48
C ALA A 13 -3.61 3.41 -3.94
N GLY A 14 -4.54 3.54 -3.00
CA GLY A 14 -5.98 3.35 -3.24
C GLY A 14 -6.75 4.61 -3.64
N GLU A 15 -6.08 5.76 -3.71
CA GLU A 15 -6.67 7.05 -4.02
C GLU A 15 -5.83 7.82 -5.05
N ASN A 16 -6.46 8.78 -5.74
CA ASN A 16 -5.76 9.60 -6.74
C ASN A 16 -4.57 10.40 -6.16
N SER A 17 -4.70 10.88 -4.93
CA SER A 17 -3.60 11.54 -4.21
C SER A 17 -2.42 10.60 -3.99
N GLY A 18 -2.70 9.38 -3.55
CA GLY A 18 -1.69 8.35 -3.36
C GLY A 18 -1.03 7.92 -4.67
N ASP A 19 -1.81 7.76 -5.74
CA ASP A 19 -1.29 7.47 -7.09
C ASP A 19 -0.33 8.56 -7.58
N TYR A 20 -0.69 9.82 -7.37
CA TYR A 20 0.17 10.95 -7.72
C TYR A 20 1.48 10.93 -6.93
N LEU A 21 1.41 10.79 -5.61
CA LEU A 21 2.61 10.79 -4.74
C LEU A 21 3.52 9.61 -5.03
N ALA A 22 2.94 8.40 -5.14
CA ALA A 22 3.70 7.19 -5.43
C ALA A 22 4.35 7.25 -6.81
N SER A 23 3.69 7.82 -7.82
CA SER A 23 4.25 7.97 -9.17
C SER A 23 5.51 8.86 -9.20
N ARG A 24 5.66 9.74 -8.21
CA ARG A 24 6.88 10.58 -8.08
C ARG A 24 8.07 9.84 -7.48
N VAL A 25 7.82 8.78 -6.76
CA VAL A 25 8.83 8.00 -6.01
C VAL A 25 9.18 6.68 -6.73
N LEU A 26 8.18 6.02 -7.29
CA LEU A 26 8.31 4.70 -7.91
C LEU A 26 9.42 4.63 -8.97
N PRO A 27 9.57 5.59 -9.89
CA PRO A 27 10.65 5.53 -10.88
C PRO A 27 12.05 5.55 -10.25
N ALA A 28 12.25 6.32 -9.19
CA ALA A 28 13.53 6.37 -8.49
C ALA A 28 13.84 5.06 -7.77
N VAL A 29 12.84 4.43 -7.14
CA VAL A 29 12.98 3.11 -6.53
C VAL A 29 13.29 2.06 -7.57
N ALA A 30 12.57 2.06 -8.69
CA ALA A 30 12.78 1.13 -9.80
C ALA A 30 14.19 1.28 -10.40
N ALA A 31 14.68 2.51 -10.55
CA ALA A 31 16.03 2.79 -11.05
C ALA A 31 17.11 2.29 -10.08
N SER A 32 16.90 2.43 -8.77
CA SER A 32 17.85 1.96 -7.75
C SER A 32 17.84 0.44 -7.55
N ARG A 33 16.78 -0.22 -7.96
CA ARG A 33 16.57 -1.67 -7.84
C ARG A 33 15.99 -2.26 -9.14
N PRO A 34 16.73 -2.25 -10.25
CA PRO A 34 16.22 -2.61 -11.57
C PRO A 34 15.75 -4.06 -11.69
N ASN A 35 16.18 -4.93 -10.78
CA ASN A 35 15.79 -6.34 -10.75
C ASN A 35 14.49 -6.60 -9.98
N LEU A 36 13.93 -5.58 -9.32
CA LEU A 36 12.69 -5.72 -8.57
C LEU A 36 11.49 -5.30 -9.43
N LYS A 37 10.45 -6.12 -9.40
CA LYS A 37 9.16 -5.78 -10.02
C LYS A 37 8.37 -4.87 -9.08
N MET A 38 7.70 -3.88 -9.65
CA MET A 38 6.77 -3.01 -8.95
C MET A 38 5.36 -3.51 -9.21
N GLU A 39 4.69 -4.03 -8.19
CA GLU A 39 3.37 -4.67 -8.31
C GLU A 39 2.41 -4.13 -7.25
N GLY A 40 1.12 -4.29 -7.44
CA GLY A 40 0.12 -4.02 -6.41
C GLY A 40 -1.07 -3.17 -6.87
N ILE A 41 -1.44 -2.17 -6.08
CA ILE A 41 -2.56 -1.26 -6.38
C ILE A 41 -2.02 0.13 -6.71
N GLY A 42 -2.46 0.66 -7.84
CA GLY A 42 -2.17 2.02 -8.25
C GLY A 42 -3.12 2.50 -9.31
N GLY A 43 -3.03 3.77 -9.62
CA GLY A 43 -3.78 4.40 -10.70
C GLY A 43 -2.96 4.50 -11.99
N ASN A 44 -3.50 5.27 -12.93
CA ASN A 44 -2.91 5.39 -14.26
C ASN A 44 -1.47 5.93 -14.25
N ARG A 45 -1.14 6.82 -13.30
CA ARG A 45 0.20 7.40 -13.21
C ARG A 45 1.24 6.37 -12.80
N MET A 46 0.97 5.60 -11.77
CA MET A 46 1.88 4.53 -11.33
C MET A 46 2.03 3.46 -12.41
N ILE A 47 0.94 3.11 -13.11
CA ILE A 47 0.98 2.13 -14.21
C ILE A 47 1.85 2.63 -15.35
N GLN A 48 1.74 3.92 -15.73
CA GLN A 48 2.62 4.52 -16.73
C GLN A 48 4.09 4.49 -16.31
N ASP A 49 4.36 4.61 -15.01
CA ASP A 49 5.71 4.62 -14.46
C ASP A 49 6.27 3.21 -14.15
N GLY A 50 5.55 2.16 -14.52
CA GLY A 50 6.05 0.79 -14.46
C GLY A 50 5.42 -0.12 -13.40
N LEU A 51 4.33 0.30 -12.73
CA LEU A 51 3.58 -0.59 -11.86
C LEU A 51 2.84 -1.66 -12.68
N ASP A 52 2.99 -2.92 -12.29
CA ASP A 52 2.15 -4.03 -12.74
C ASP A 52 0.95 -4.16 -11.79
N PRO A 53 -0.25 -3.74 -12.19
CA PRO A 53 -1.36 -3.65 -11.25
C PRO A 53 -2.02 -5.01 -11.00
N TRP A 54 -2.20 -5.35 -9.73
CA TRP A 54 -3.12 -6.41 -9.30
C TRP A 54 -4.57 -5.91 -9.30
N PHE A 55 -4.74 -4.65 -8.90
CA PHE A 55 -6.01 -3.94 -8.92
C PHE A 55 -5.76 -2.48 -9.28
N HIS A 56 -6.74 -1.87 -9.95
CA HIS A 56 -6.69 -0.44 -10.23
C HIS A 56 -7.22 0.37 -9.04
N ALA A 57 -6.59 1.51 -8.74
CA ALA A 57 -6.98 2.36 -7.61
C ALA A 57 -8.45 2.80 -7.66
N SER A 58 -9.01 2.95 -8.87
CA SER A 58 -10.44 3.30 -9.04
C SER A 58 -11.40 2.28 -8.43
N GLU A 59 -10.96 1.04 -8.23
CA GLU A 59 -11.78 0.00 -7.61
C GLU A 59 -11.99 0.23 -6.11
N LEU A 60 -11.14 1.05 -5.49
CA LEU A 60 -11.24 1.45 -4.08
C LEU A 60 -11.83 2.85 -3.90
N SER A 61 -11.92 3.63 -4.98
CA SER A 61 -12.47 4.99 -4.96
C SER A 61 -13.99 4.93 -4.93
N VAL A 62 -14.58 5.24 -3.79
CA VAL A 62 -16.02 5.29 -3.59
C VAL A 62 -16.42 6.68 -3.14
N ARG A 63 -17.37 7.28 -3.84
CA ARG A 63 -17.91 8.61 -3.52
C ARG A 63 -19.28 8.48 -2.90
N GLY A 64 -19.43 9.00 -1.68
CA GLY A 64 -20.72 9.04 -0.99
C GLY A 64 -20.99 7.84 -0.08
N TYR A 65 -21.75 8.11 0.98
CA TYR A 65 -22.00 7.15 2.07
C TYR A 65 -22.73 5.88 1.60
N LEU A 66 -23.73 6.02 0.71
CA LEU A 66 -24.49 4.88 0.17
C LEU A 66 -23.65 4.01 -0.77
N GLU A 67 -22.73 4.63 -1.53
CA GLU A 67 -21.81 3.88 -2.39
C GLU A 67 -20.79 3.09 -1.57
N VAL A 68 -20.30 3.65 -0.46
CA VAL A 68 -19.38 2.94 0.45
C VAL A 68 -20.01 1.63 0.92
N ILE A 69 -21.27 1.66 1.39
CA ILE A 69 -21.98 0.46 1.86
C ILE A 69 -22.12 -0.56 0.71
N ARG A 70 -22.45 -0.10 -0.48
CA ARG A 70 -22.66 -0.96 -1.65
C ARG A 70 -21.37 -1.63 -2.14
N HIS A 71 -20.24 -0.95 -2.04
CA HIS A 71 -18.94 -1.44 -2.50
C HIS A 71 -18.06 -2.04 -1.40
N LEU A 72 -18.49 -1.96 -0.14
CA LEU A 72 -17.71 -2.48 1.00
C LEU A 72 -17.30 -3.96 0.83
N PRO A 73 -18.15 -4.89 0.38
CA PRO A 73 -17.75 -6.28 0.17
C PRO A 73 -16.58 -6.42 -0.82
N ARG A 74 -16.58 -5.61 -1.89
CA ARG A 74 -15.51 -5.61 -2.88
C ARG A 74 -14.21 -5.07 -2.30
N ILE A 75 -14.27 -3.95 -1.57
CA ILE A 75 -13.11 -3.35 -0.90
C ILE A 75 -12.50 -4.35 0.09
N LEU A 76 -13.31 -5.02 0.88
CA LEU A 76 -12.85 -6.05 1.82
C LEU A 76 -12.24 -7.26 1.11
N LYS A 77 -12.78 -7.66 -0.03
CA LYS A 77 -12.22 -8.73 -0.86
C LYS A 77 -10.85 -8.35 -1.41
N ILE A 78 -10.72 -7.14 -1.97
CA ILE A 78 -9.44 -6.62 -2.48
C ILE A 78 -8.41 -6.56 -1.35
N ARG A 79 -8.77 -6.03 -0.18
CA ARG A 79 -7.89 -5.97 0.99
C ARG A 79 -7.41 -7.34 1.43
N ARG A 80 -8.31 -8.33 1.49
CA ARG A 80 -7.96 -9.71 1.84
C ARG A 80 -7.02 -10.33 0.82
N GLU A 81 -7.28 -10.11 -0.46
CA GLU A 81 -6.45 -10.63 -1.55
C GLU A 81 -5.06 -9.98 -1.54
N MET A 82 -4.97 -8.68 -1.29
CA MET A 82 -3.69 -7.99 -1.12
C MET A 82 -2.86 -8.60 0.01
N MET A 83 -3.47 -8.83 1.18
CA MET A 83 -2.80 -9.48 2.30
C MET A 83 -2.31 -10.88 1.93
N ARG A 84 -3.18 -11.70 1.36
CA ARG A 84 -2.88 -13.09 1.02
C ARG A 84 -1.74 -13.18 0.01
N ARG A 85 -1.83 -12.46 -1.09
CA ARG A 85 -0.81 -12.47 -2.15
C ARG A 85 0.53 -11.94 -1.66
N THR A 86 0.52 -10.83 -0.92
CA THR A 86 1.74 -10.24 -0.38
C THR A 86 2.46 -11.20 0.57
N VAL A 87 1.74 -11.82 1.50
CA VAL A 87 2.33 -12.78 2.44
C VAL A 87 2.88 -14.01 1.72
N GLN A 88 2.17 -14.52 0.69
CA GLN A 88 2.63 -15.67 -0.09
C GLN A 88 3.86 -15.33 -0.94
N LEU A 89 3.87 -14.17 -1.56
CA LEU A 89 4.94 -13.74 -2.45
C LEU A 89 6.23 -13.39 -1.71
N ARG A 90 6.11 -12.96 -0.44
CA ARG A 90 7.23 -12.51 0.41
C ARG A 90 8.11 -11.47 -0.32
N PRO A 91 7.57 -10.33 -0.72
CA PRO A 91 8.32 -9.31 -1.44
C PRO A 91 9.45 -8.72 -0.61
N ALA A 92 10.32 -7.96 -1.25
CA ALA A 92 11.39 -7.22 -0.57
C ALA A 92 10.85 -6.16 0.39
N ALA A 93 9.72 -5.54 0.04
CA ALA A 93 9.02 -4.57 0.88
C ALA A 93 7.55 -4.42 0.45
N TYR A 94 6.73 -3.91 1.37
CA TYR A 94 5.38 -3.41 1.11
C TYR A 94 5.37 -1.90 1.36
N ILE A 95 4.83 -1.13 0.43
CA ILE A 95 4.72 0.33 0.52
C ILE A 95 3.26 0.72 0.42
N GLY A 96 2.66 1.08 1.55
CA GLY A 96 1.33 1.68 1.60
C GLY A 96 1.42 3.18 1.41
N VAL A 97 0.53 3.74 0.61
CA VAL A 97 0.50 5.17 0.31
C VAL A 97 -0.86 5.73 0.67
N ASP A 98 -0.90 6.61 1.67
CA ASP A 98 -2.13 7.22 2.16
C ASP A 98 -3.21 6.17 2.52
N ALA A 99 -4.50 6.50 2.44
CA ALA A 99 -5.62 5.57 2.69
C ALA A 99 -5.41 4.67 3.93
N PRO A 100 -5.22 5.24 5.14
CA PRO A 100 -4.85 4.46 6.32
C PRO A 100 -5.90 3.44 6.73
N ASP A 101 -7.18 3.70 6.48
CA ASP A 101 -8.26 2.75 6.79
C ASP A 101 -8.19 1.48 5.94
N PHE A 102 -7.62 1.58 4.76
CA PHE A 102 -7.36 0.43 3.89
C PHE A 102 -6.00 -0.21 4.20
N ASN A 103 -4.94 0.59 4.27
CA ASN A 103 -3.56 0.11 4.32
C ASN A 103 -3.14 -0.43 5.69
N LEU A 104 -3.46 0.22 6.80
CA LEU A 104 -2.89 -0.14 8.11
C LEU A 104 -3.17 -1.59 8.52
N SER A 105 -4.34 -2.12 8.21
CA SER A 105 -4.65 -3.52 8.53
C SER A 105 -3.86 -4.53 7.68
N ILE A 106 -3.58 -4.18 6.42
CA ILE A 106 -2.72 -4.98 5.55
C ILE A 106 -1.28 -4.93 6.06
N GLU A 107 -0.79 -3.73 6.33
CA GLU A 107 0.56 -3.45 6.79
C GLU A 107 0.88 -4.17 8.10
N GLU A 108 -0.04 -4.16 9.06
CA GLU A 108 0.11 -4.86 10.34
C GLU A 108 0.29 -6.38 10.12
N LYS A 109 -0.51 -6.98 9.24
CA LYS A 109 -0.43 -8.40 8.90
C LYS A 109 0.85 -8.75 8.14
N VAL A 110 1.20 -7.92 7.16
CA VAL A 110 2.39 -8.10 6.33
C VAL A 110 3.66 -7.98 7.18
N ARG A 111 3.74 -6.97 8.05
CA ARG A 111 4.86 -6.80 8.97
C ARG A 111 4.99 -7.96 9.96
N ALA A 112 3.88 -8.43 10.51
CA ALA A 112 3.87 -9.60 11.39
C ALA A 112 4.38 -10.86 10.70
N SER A 113 4.32 -10.92 9.37
CA SER A 113 4.88 -12.00 8.56
C SER A 113 6.37 -11.84 8.25
N GLY A 114 7.02 -10.81 8.77
CA GLY A 114 8.46 -10.56 8.60
C GLY A 114 8.82 -9.80 7.31
N ILE A 115 7.87 -9.18 6.65
CA ILE A 115 8.08 -8.37 5.45
C ILE A 115 8.24 -6.90 5.87
N PRO A 116 9.31 -6.19 5.41
CA PRO A 116 9.47 -4.77 5.69
C PRO A 116 8.31 -3.94 5.16
N VAL A 117 7.82 -3.01 5.98
CA VAL A 117 6.69 -2.13 5.64
C VAL A 117 7.08 -0.66 5.74
N VAL A 118 6.79 0.07 4.68
CA VAL A 118 6.91 1.53 4.61
C VAL A 118 5.51 2.10 4.38
N HIS A 119 5.13 3.11 5.16
CA HIS A 119 3.91 3.87 4.91
C HIS A 119 4.28 5.31 4.52
N MET A 120 3.75 5.75 3.39
CA MET A 120 3.90 7.12 2.91
C MET A 120 2.65 7.91 3.25
N VAL A 121 2.82 9.12 3.74
CA VAL A 121 1.76 10.03 4.19
C VAL A 121 1.20 9.62 5.56
N ALA A 122 1.68 10.28 6.61
CA ALA A 122 1.18 10.05 7.96
C ALA A 122 -0.31 10.36 8.07
N PRO A 123 -1.11 9.46 8.64
CA PRO A 123 -2.49 9.78 8.98
C PRO A 123 -2.54 10.95 9.98
N ALA A 124 -3.57 11.77 9.88
CA ALA A 124 -3.82 12.87 10.83
C ALA A 124 -4.27 12.31 12.20
N VAL A 125 -3.33 11.77 12.96
CA VAL A 125 -3.60 11.13 14.27
C VAL A 125 -3.90 12.12 15.36
N TRP A 126 -3.37 13.33 15.27
CA TRP A 126 -3.48 14.38 16.29
C TRP A 126 -4.89 15.00 16.40
N ALA A 127 -5.68 14.96 15.34
CA ALA A 127 -6.98 15.64 15.31
C ALA A 127 -8.16 14.75 15.75
N TRP A 128 -8.17 13.45 15.42
CA TRP A 128 -9.39 12.64 15.50
C TRP A 128 -9.22 11.23 16.05
N ARG A 129 -8.04 10.62 16.01
CA ARG A 129 -7.85 9.21 16.39
C ARG A 129 -6.47 8.94 17.01
N PRO A 130 -6.22 9.35 18.26
CA PRO A 130 -4.92 9.10 18.91
C PRO A 130 -4.57 7.62 19.06
N GLN A 131 -5.57 6.71 19.08
CA GLN A 131 -5.33 5.27 19.16
C GLN A 131 -4.63 4.70 17.90
N ARG A 132 -4.68 5.41 16.77
CA ARG A 132 -3.96 5.03 15.55
C ARG A 132 -2.45 5.03 15.71
N ILE A 133 -1.91 5.77 16.65
CA ILE A 133 -0.47 5.77 16.95
C ILE A 133 -0.01 4.36 17.31
N HIS A 134 -0.75 3.65 18.13
CA HIS A 134 -0.43 2.28 18.52
C HIS A 134 -0.53 1.32 17.33
N GLN A 135 -1.55 1.49 16.48
CA GLN A 135 -1.69 0.69 15.27
C GLN A 135 -0.54 0.95 14.29
N ILE A 136 -0.17 2.21 14.07
CA ILE A 136 0.95 2.58 13.19
C ILE A 136 2.25 1.96 13.68
N LYS A 137 2.52 2.00 14.99
CA LYS A 137 3.71 1.38 15.57
C LYS A 137 3.80 -0.13 15.32
N ARG A 138 2.67 -0.83 15.27
CA ARG A 138 2.62 -2.26 14.95
C ARG A 138 2.67 -2.54 13.45
N ALA A 139 2.18 -1.60 12.64
CA ALA A 139 1.96 -1.80 11.21
C ALA A 139 3.18 -1.47 10.35
N VAL A 140 4.00 -0.49 10.75
CA VAL A 140 5.03 0.06 9.87
C VAL A 140 6.42 0.04 10.50
N ASP A 141 7.42 -0.19 9.67
CA ASP A 141 8.84 -0.05 10.03
C ASP A 141 9.33 1.38 9.80
N HIS A 142 8.87 2.00 8.71
CA HIS A 142 9.19 3.38 8.35
C HIS A 142 7.95 4.16 7.95
N LEU A 143 7.81 5.35 8.51
CA LEU A 143 6.75 6.30 8.19
C LEU A 143 7.37 7.50 7.47
N LEU A 144 6.96 7.74 6.22
CA LEU A 144 7.42 8.89 5.44
C LEU A 144 6.40 10.02 5.57
N LEU A 145 6.86 11.15 6.06
CA LEU A 145 6.05 12.36 6.23
C LEU A 145 6.20 13.25 4.99
N ILE A 146 5.11 13.90 4.59
CA ILE A 146 5.15 14.91 3.52
C ILE A 146 5.57 16.26 4.09
N PHE A 147 5.20 16.51 5.35
CA PHE A 147 5.56 17.73 6.08
C PHE A 147 6.25 17.37 7.40
N PRO A 148 7.23 18.18 7.82
CA PRO A 148 7.89 17.99 9.10
C PRO A 148 6.95 18.23 10.28
#